data_136a0298fb150a1237d75326770788fd
#
_entry.id   136a0298fb150a1237d75326770788fd
#
_cell.length_a   1.000
_cell.length_b   1.000
_cell.length_c   1.000
_cell.angle_alpha   90.00
_cell.angle_beta   90.00
_cell.angle_gamma   90.00
#
_symmetry.space_group_name_H-M   'P 1'
#
loop_
_entity.id
_entity.type
_entity.pdbx_description
1 polymer ?
#
loop_
_entity_poly.entity_id
_entity_poly.type
_entity_poly.pdbx_seq_one_letter_code
_entity_poly.pdbx_strand_id
1 'polypeptide(L)'
;MDETEVISLRLGRVEEMFETPGWDGGLPPERFEPGIDVCISELRSRRSRGPVRLELALPAQRVDAETSTHLRQAVDRYCTDRIVRNDRERRGTRRDGYASLKVGIPVALVGLAIAVATAVANTNDDYTLPNLAGWVLAWVGLWYPLDTILFSSVVPKRENTVLARLQEAEVAITPY
;
A
#
# COMPACT_ATOMS: atom_id res chain seq x y z
N MET A 1 13.03 24.45 -7.81
CA MET A 1 13.10 23.73 -9.10
C MET A 1 12.94 22.26 -8.75
N ASP A 2 11.79 21.66 -9.08
CA ASP A 2 11.60 20.24 -8.86
C ASP A 2 12.43 19.50 -9.91
N GLU A 3 13.45 18.80 -9.45
CA GLU A 3 14.35 17.99 -10.28
C GLU A 3 13.54 16.81 -10.86
N THR A 4 13.64 16.60 -12.18
CA THR A 4 12.97 15.47 -12.85
C THR A 4 13.55 14.16 -12.31
N GLU A 5 12.71 13.30 -11.80
CA GLU A 5 13.10 12.03 -11.22
C GLU A 5 13.19 10.97 -12.32
N VAL A 6 14.40 10.49 -12.61
CA VAL A 6 14.64 9.50 -13.66
C VAL A 6 14.72 8.11 -13.03
N ILE A 7 13.96 7.18 -13.60
CA ILE A 7 14.01 5.74 -13.26
C ILE A 7 14.43 4.99 -14.52
N SER A 8 15.58 4.34 -14.46
CA SER A 8 16.14 3.58 -15.59
C SER A 8 15.96 2.09 -15.34
N LEU A 9 15.33 1.38 -16.28
CA LEU A 9 15.13 -0.06 -16.22
C LEU A 9 15.57 -0.72 -17.51
N ARG A 10 16.26 -1.86 -17.40
CA ARG A 10 16.60 -2.71 -18.53
C ARG A 10 15.63 -3.88 -18.59
N LEU A 11 14.99 -4.09 -19.76
CA LEU A 11 14.00 -5.12 -20.02
C LEU A 11 14.45 -5.98 -21.20
N GLY A 12 14.38 -7.27 -21.06
CA GLY A 12 14.59 -8.20 -22.19
C GLY A 12 13.37 -8.25 -23.12
N ARG A 13 12.18 -8.00 -22.57
CA ARG A 13 10.89 -7.97 -23.28
C ARG A 13 9.99 -6.92 -22.67
N VAL A 14 9.06 -6.37 -23.46
CA VAL A 14 8.09 -5.36 -23.00
C VAL A 14 7.19 -5.91 -21.92
N GLU A 15 6.83 -7.20 -22.01
CA GLU A 15 5.97 -7.90 -21.06
C GLU A 15 6.57 -7.96 -19.66
N GLU A 16 7.90 -7.95 -19.52
CA GLU A 16 8.61 -7.91 -18.23
C GLU A 16 8.35 -6.64 -17.42
N MET A 17 7.72 -5.63 -18.04
CA MET A 17 7.23 -4.47 -17.30
C MET A 17 6.11 -4.85 -16.34
N PHE A 18 5.26 -5.83 -16.72
CA PHE A 18 4.06 -6.21 -15.97
C PHE A 18 4.08 -7.64 -15.44
N GLU A 19 4.98 -8.47 -15.99
CA GLU A 19 5.12 -9.88 -15.63
C GLU A 19 6.48 -10.13 -14.99
N THR A 20 6.53 -11.11 -14.10
CA THR A 20 7.80 -11.59 -13.55
C THR A 20 8.65 -12.19 -14.67
N PRO A 21 9.91 -11.77 -14.82
CA PRO A 21 10.80 -12.36 -15.81
C PRO A 21 10.88 -13.87 -15.66
N GLY A 22 10.63 -14.61 -16.74
CA GLY A 22 10.72 -16.06 -16.74
C GLY A 22 12.18 -16.52 -16.60
N TRP A 23 12.38 -17.59 -15.84
CA TRP A 23 13.67 -18.27 -15.77
C TRP A 23 13.56 -19.68 -16.36
N ASP A 24 14.30 -19.91 -17.41
CA ASP A 24 14.35 -21.19 -18.17
C ASP A 24 15.46 -22.16 -17.69
N GLY A 25 16.10 -21.84 -16.56
CA GLY A 25 17.19 -22.64 -15.99
C GLY A 25 18.59 -22.26 -16.50
N GLY A 26 18.69 -21.24 -17.37
CA GLY A 26 19.97 -20.64 -17.76
C GLY A 26 20.49 -19.64 -16.73
N LEU A 27 21.08 -18.53 -17.18
CA LEU A 27 21.45 -17.43 -16.29
C LEU A 27 20.20 -16.85 -15.62
N PRO A 28 20.24 -16.60 -14.30
CA PRO A 28 19.11 -16.00 -13.63
C PRO A 28 18.81 -14.62 -14.21
N PRO A 29 17.53 -14.20 -14.29
CA PRO A 29 17.18 -12.86 -14.74
C PRO A 29 17.79 -11.81 -13.81
N GLU A 30 18.08 -10.62 -14.34
CA GLU A 30 18.64 -9.50 -13.56
C GLU A 30 17.73 -9.10 -12.38
N ARG A 31 16.45 -9.47 -12.46
CA ARG A 31 15.47 -9.25 -11.41
C ARG A 31 14.36 -10.29 -11.46
N PHE A 32 13.72 -10.50 -10.31
CA PHE A 32 12.62 -11.44 -10.12
C PHE A 32 11.26 -10.75 -9.94
N GLU A 33 11.21 -9.43 -10.05
CA GLU A 33 10.01 -8.62 -9.89
C GLU A 33 9.62 -7.95 -11.22
N PRO A 34 8.32 -7.74 -11.49
CA PRO A 34 7.86 -6.93 -12.61
C PRO A 34 8.48 -5.54 -12.59
N GLY A 35 8.82 -4.98 -13.76
CA GLY A 35 9.42 -3.66 -13.86
C GLY A 35 8.57 -2.56 -13.21
N ILE A 36 7.25 -2.66 -13.30
CA ILE A 36 6.32 -1.71 -12.69
C ILE A 36 6.40 -1.69 -11.16
N ASP A 37 6.59 -2.85 -10.51
CA ASP A 37 6.70 -2.94 -9.06
C ASP A 37 8.04 -2.35 -8.58
N VAL A 38 9.11 -2.51 -9.36
CA VAL A 38 10.39 -1.84 -9.12
C VAL A 38 10.23 -0.32 -9.20
N CYS A 39 9.55 0.21 -10.24
CA CYS A 39 9.26 1.64 -10.35
C CYS A 39 8.47 2.16 -9.14
N ILE A 40 7.43 1.43 -8.72
CA ILE A 40 6.61 1.80 -7.57
C ILE A 40 7.44 1.81 -6.28
N SER A 41 8.29 0.80 -6.05
CA SER A 41 9.12 0.70 -4.85
C SER A 41 10.16 1.81 -4.79
N GLU A 42 10.77 2.14 -5.93
CA GLU A 42 11.76 3.20 -6.04
C GLU A 42 11.14 4.59 -5.80
N LEU A 43 10.02 4.89 -6.43
CA LEU A 43 9.27 6.14 -6.19
C LEU A 43 8.77 6.25 -4.74
N ARG A 44 8.42 5.12 -4.11
CA ARG A 44 8.00 5.09 -2.71
C ARG A 44 9.16 5.40 -1.75
N SER A 45 10.38 4.98 -2.09
CA SER A 45 11.58 5.21 -1.27
C SER A 45 12.06 6.65 -1.35
N ARG A 46 11.86 7.31 -2.48
CA ARG A 46 12.27 8.69 -2.72
C ARG A 46 11.27 9.68 -2.12
N ARG A 47 11.76 10.75 -1.52
CA ARG A 47 10.92 11.82 -0.94
C ARG A 47 10.55 12.92 -1.94
N SER A 48 11.13 12.89 -3.13
CA SER A 48 10.87 13.86 -4.19
C SER A 48 9.41 13.83 -4.66
N ARG A 49 8.88 14.96 -5.10
CA ARG A 49 7.55 15.11 -5.70
C ARG A 49 7.61 15.67 -7.12
N GLY A 50 8.80 15.72 -7.72
CA GLY A 50 9.02 16.20 -9.07
C GLY A 50 8.39 15.30 -10.14
N PRO A 51 8.39 15.75 -11.41
CA PRO A 51 7.95 14.96 -12.54
C PRO A 51 8.82 13.69 -12.68
N VAL A 52 8.22 12.61 -13.18
CA VAL A 52 8.87 11.31 -13.32
C VAL A 52 9.14 11.05 -14.79
N ARG A 53 10.36 10.56 -15.11
CA ARG A 53 10.72 10.03 -16.41
C ARG A 53 11.14 8.57 -16.27
N LEU A 54 10.51 7.69 -17.04
CA LEU A 54 10.87 6.28 -17.15
C LEU A 54 11.77 6.08 -18.36
N GLU A 55 13.00 5.72 -18.14
CA GLU A 55 13.95 5.33 -19.19
C GLU A 55 14.05 3.81 -19.27
N LEU A 56 13.52 3.25 -20.35
CA LEU A 56 13.43 1.82 -20.55
C LEU A 56 14.39 1.39 -21.63
N ALA A 57 15.40 0.59 -21.28
CA ALA A 57 16.30 -0.02 -22.24
C ALA A 57 15.68 -1.34 -22.73
N LEU A 58 15.46 -1.46 -24.05
CA LEU A 58 14.93 -2.64 -24.73
C LEU A 58 15.84 -3.09 -25.86
N PRO A 59 15.90 -4.41 -26.21
CA PRO A 59 16.62 -4.89 -27.39
C PRO A 59 16.09 -4.23 -28.66
N ALA A 60 17.01 -3.71 -29.51
CA ALA A 60 16.66 -2.95 -30.71
C ALA A 60 15.67 -3.67 -31.65
N GLN A 61 15.71 -5.00 -31.68
CA GLN A 61 14.83 -5.85 -32.50
C GLN A 61 13.37 -5.86 -32.06
N ARG A 62 13.09 -5.32 -30.86
CA ARG A 62 11.75 -5.32 -30.22
C ARG A 62 11.18 -3.93 -30.02
N VAL A 63 11.85 -2.92 -30.56
CA VAL A 63 11.41 -1.53 -30.49
C VAL A 63 10.87 -1.12 -31.87
N ASP A 64 9.59 -0.85 -31.95
CA ASP A 64 8.93 -0.24 -33.08
C ASP A 64 8.44 1.18 -32.73
N ALA A 65 7.97 1.92 -33.74
CA ALA A 65 7.50 3.30 -33.56
C ALA A 65 6.30 3.43 -32.59
N GLU A 66 5.54 2.36 -32.36
CA GLU A 66 4.35 2.35 -31.53
C GLU A 66 4.61 1.81 -30.13
N THR A 67 5.76 1.15 -29.91
CA THR A 67 6.10 0.49 -28.62
C THR A 67 6.00 1.47 -27.44
N SER A 68 6.49 2.70 -27.59
CA SER A 68 6.44 3.70 -26.52
C SER A 68 5.00 4.12 -26.17
N THR A 69 4.16 4.26 -27.19
CA THR A 69 2.75 4.62 -27.04
C THR A 69 1.96 3.49 -26.39
N HIS A 70 2.14 2.27 -26.85
CA HIS A 70 1.49 1.08 -26.29
C HIS A 70 1.91 0.85 -24.83
N LEU A 71 3.20 0.99 -24.54
CA LEU A 71 3.70 0.82 -23.19
C LEU A 71 3.15 1.89 -22.22
N ARG A 72 3.12 3.16 -22.66
CA ARG A 72 2.52 4.23 -21.88
C ARG A 72 1.04 3.95 -21.57
N GLN A 73 0.27 3.52 -22.57
CA GLN A 73 -1.14 3.15 -22.38
C GLN A 73 -1.30 1.96 -21.43
N ALA A 74 -0.39 0.97 -21.50
CA ALA A 74 -0.42 -0.19 -20.61
C ALA A 74 -0.10 0.23 -19.17
N VAL A 75 0.89 1.10 -18.95
CA VAL A 75 1.22 1.66 -17.62
C VAL A 75 0.03 2.43 -17.06
N ASP A 76 -0.60 3.30 -17.87
CA ASP A 76 -1.77 4.08 -17.46
C ASP A 76 -2.94 3.16 -17.02
N ARG A 77 -3.26 2.13 -17.83
CA ARG A 77 -4.30 1.15 -17.48
C ARG A 77 -3.97 0.40 -16.20
N TYR A 78 -2.74 -0.09 -16.06
CA TYR A 78 -2.29 -0.80 -14.86
C TYR A 78 -2.44 0.08 -13.62
N CYS A 79 -1.95 1.31 -13.67
CA CYS A 79 -2.06 2.26 -12.55
C CYS A 79 -3.53 2.56 -12.20
N THR A 80 -4.37 2.78 -13.22
CA THR A 80 -5.82 3.00 -13.03
C THR A 80 -6.47 1.82 -12.31
N ASP A 81 -6.25 0.61 -12.81
CA ASP A 81 -6.82 -0.61 -12.22
C ASP A 81 -6.32 -0.83 -10.79
N ARG A 82 -5.03 -0.56 -10.53
CA ARG A 82 -4.43 -0.69 -9.20
C ARG A 82 -5.01 0.33 -8.22
N ILE A 83 -5.18 1.60 -8.63
CA ILE A 83 -5.81 2.64 -7.82
C ILE A 83 -7.25 2.26 -7.47
N VAL A 84 -8.04 1.79 -8.44
CA VAL A 84 -9.42 1.35 -8.22
C VAL A 84 -9.48 0.17 -7.24
N ARG A 85 -8.54 -0.77 -7.36
CA ARG A 85 -8.42 -1.91 -6.44
C ARG A 85 -8.09 -1.45 -5.03
N ASN A 86 -7.08 -0.61 -4.87
CA ASN A 86 -6.68 -0.04 -3.59
C ASN A 86 -7.83 0.72 -2.91
N ASP A 87 -8.62 1.46 -3.67
CA ASP A 87 -9.78 2.19 -3.16
C ASP A 87 -10.92 1.26 -2.74
N ARG A 88 -11.13 0.14 -3.45
CA ARG A 88 -12.11 -0.88 -3.04
C ARG A 88 -11.67 -1.58 -1.76
N GLU A 89 -10.42 -2.00 -1.67
CA GLU A 89 -9.86 -2.63 -0.47
C GLU A 89 -9.95 -1.70 0.74
N ARG A 90 -9.62 -0.43 0.56
CA ARG A 90 -9.75 0.59 1.60
C ARG A 90 -11.18 0.77 2.09
N ARG A 91 -12.18 0.77 1.18
CA ARG A 91 -13.60 0.86 1.56
C ARG A 91 -14.04 -0.40 2.31
N GLY A 92 -13.57 -1.58 1.88
CA GLY A 92 -13.80 -2.86 2.57
C GLY A 92 -13.28 -2.81 4.00
N THR A 93 -11.99 -2.50 4.17
CA THR A 93 -11.35 -2.45 5.49
C THR A 93 -12.00 -1.43 6.43
N ARG A 94 -12.41 -0.26 5.92
CA ARG A 94 -13.15 0.71 6.73
C ARG A 94 -14.51 0.16 7.17
N ARG A 95 -15.24 -0.50 6.27
CA ARG A 95 -16.53 -1.12 6.61
C ARG A 95 -16.37 -2.18 7.70
N ASP A 96 -15.31 -2.99 7.61
CA ASP A 96 -15.01 -4.03 8.60
C ASP A 96 -14.60 -3.41 9.94
N GLY A 97 -13.84 -2.31 9.94
CA GLY A 97 -13.52 -1.55 11.12
C GLY A 97 -14.77 -0.99 11.82
N TYR A 98 -15.73 -0.43 11.06
CA TYR A 98 -17.00 0.02 11.64
C TYR A 98 -17.89 -1.14 12.11
N ALA A 99 -17.84 -2.28 11.43
CA ALA A 99 -18.56 -3.47 11.88
C ALA A 99 -17.99 -4.01 13.21
N SER A 100 -16.66 -3.96 13.39
CA SER A 100 -15.99 -4.37 14.64
C SER A 100 -16.37 -3.47 15.83
N LEU A 101 -16.69 -2.18 15.60
CA LEU A 101 -17.17 -1.28 16.66
C LEU A 101 -18.48 -1.78 17.31
N LYS A 102 -19.35 -2.45 16.54
CA LYS A 102 -20.60 -3.01 17.08
C LYS A 102 -20.37 -4.05 18.17
N VAL A 103 -19.25 -4.75 18.11
CA VAL A 103 -18.84 -5.73 19.13
C VAL A 103 -17.90 -5.08 20.14
N GLY A 104 -16.96 -4.26 19.68
CA GLY A 104 -15.95 -3.63 20.52
C GLY A 104 -16.52 -2.67 21.55
N ILE A 105 -17.51 -1.83 21.16
CA ILE A 105 -18.15 -0.88 22.08
C ILE A 105 -18.87 -1.59 23.25
N PRO A 106 -19.75 -2.58 23.03
CA PRO A 106 -20.34 -3.33 24.14
C PRO A 106 -19.30 -3.97 25.08
N VAL A 107 -18.26 -4.57 24.52
CA VAL A 107 -17.16 -5.19 25.31
C VAL A 107 -16.45 -4.12 26.15
N ALA A 108 -16.14 -2.97 25.56
CA ALA A 108 -15.51 -1.86 26.28
C ALA A 108 -16.41 -1.32 27.40
N LEU A 109 -17.72 -1.18 27.15
CA LEU A 109 -18.69 -0.73 28.16
C LEU A 109 -18.81 -1.72 29.32
N VAL A 110 -18.84 -3.02 29.06
CA VAL A 110 -18.85 -4.06 30.10
C VAL A 110 -17.57 -3.98 30.92
N GLY A 111 -16.39 -3.88 30.27
CA GLY A 111 -15.12 -3.72 30.95
C GLY A 111 -15.10 -2.48 31.86
N LEU A 112 -15.55 -1.34 31.32
CA LEU A 112 -15.64 -0.09 32.08
C LEU A 112 -16.62 -0.20 33.28
N ALA A 113 -17.76 -0.85 33.08
CA ALA A 113 -18.74 -1.08 34.16
C ALA A 113 -18.14 -1.92 35.29
N ILE A 114 -17.39 -2.98 34.97
CA ILE A 114 -16.68 -3.80 35.95
C ILE A 114 -15.62 -2.96 36.68
N ALA A 115 -14.81 -2.18 35.97
CA ALA A 115 -13.78 -1.35 36.56
C ALA A 115 -14.39 -0.31 37.55
N VAL A 116 -15.45 0.38 37.14
CA VAL A 116 -16.12 1.38 37.98
C VAL A 116 -16.82 0.72 39.16
N ALA A 117 -17.55 -0.38 38.97
CA ALA A 117 -18.25 -1.07 40.06
C ALA A 117 -17.28 -1.56 41.13
N THR A 118 -16.12 -2.12 40.71
CA THR A 118 -15.10 -2.58 41.66
C THR A 118 -14.39 -1.44 42.38
N ALA A 119 -14.13 -0.32 41.71
CA ALA A 119 -13.58 0.89 42.32
C ALA A 119 -14.52 1.49 43.38
N VAL A 120 -15.80 1.53 43.11
CA VAL A 120 -16.80 2.03 44.07
C VAL A 120 -16.98 1.08 45.26
N ALA A 121 -16.92 -0.23 45.04
CA ALA A 121 -17.08 -1.23 46.09
C ALA A 121 -15.84 -1.34 47.00
N ASN A 122 -14.65 -1.04 46.54
CA ASN A 122 -13.38 -1.14 47.27
C ASN A 122 -12.81 0.27 47.50
N THR A 123 -13.20 0.90 48.55
CA THR A 123 -12.72 2.26 48.91
C THR A 123 -11.26 2.32 49.38
N ASN A 124 -10.63 1.19 49.65
CA ASN A 124 -9.28 1.14 50.23
C ASN A 124 -8.19 0.65 49.30
N ASP A 125 -8.51 0.16 48.10
CA ASP A 125 -7.50 -0.38 47.17
C ASP A 125 -8.00 -0.28 45.71
N ASP A 126 -7.48 0.70 45.00
CA ASP A 126 -7.89 1.00 43.61
C ASP A 126 -7.45 -0.07 42.57
N TYR A 127 -6.54 -0.99 42.97
CA TYR A 127 -5.89 -1.96 42.06
C TYR A 127 -6.25 -3.41 42.36
N THR A 128 -7.52 -3.69 42.55
CA THR A 128 -7.96 -5.10 42.66
C THR A 128 -7.90 -5.80 41.32
N LEU A 129 -7.70 -7.13 41.32
CA LEU A 129 -7.68 -7.91 40.04
C LEU A 129 -8.91 -7.69 39.18
N PRO A 130 -10.16 -7.63 39.70
CA PRO A 130 -11.34 -7.34 38.88
C PRO A 130 -11.31 -5.94 38.27
N ASN A 131 -10.82 -4.92 39.02
CA ASN A 131 -10.68 -3.57 38.49
C ASN A 131 -9.73 -3.52 37.31
N LEU A 132 -8.53 -4.12 37.46
CA LEU A 132 -7.54 -4.21 36.39
C LEU A 132 -8.08 -4.97 35.17
N ALA A 133 -8.74 -6.11 35.39
CA ALA A 133 -9.37 -6.89 34.34
C ALA A 133 -10.43 -6.08 33.58
N GLY A 134 -11.23 -5.27 34.28
CA GLY A 134 -12.20 -4.35 33.67
C GLY A 134 -11.54 -3.33 32.75
N TRP A 135 -10.46 -2.68 33.19
CA TRP A 135 -9.69 -1.75 32.35
C TRP A 135 -9.07 -2.41 31.12
N VAL A 136 -8.48 -3.60 31.27
CA VAL A 136 -7.93 -4.37 30.16
C VAL A 136 -9.01 -4.72 29.16
N LEU A 137 -10.18 -5.16 29.61
CA LEU A 137 -11.31 -5.51 28.75
C LEU A 137 -11.85 -4.28 28.00
N ALA A 138 -11.95 -3.13 28.67
CA ALA A 138 -12.34 -1.87 28.03
C ALA A 138 -11.34 -1.45 26.97
N TRP A 139 -10.05 -1.56 27.23
CA TRP A 139 -8.97 -1.25 26.30
C TRP A 139 -9.02 -2.17 25.08
N VAL A 140 -9.07 -3.48 25.28
CA VAL A 140 -9.09 -4.48 24.20
C VAL A 140 -10.31 -4.28 23.29
N GLY A 141 -11.48 -4.04 23.89
CA GLY A 141 -12.71 -3.80 23.12
C GLY A 141 -12.64 -2.59 22.20
N LEU A 142 -11.86 -1.56 22.57
CA LEU A 142 -11.77 -0.32 21.81
C LEU A 142 -10.56 -0.29 20.85
N TRP A 143 -9.47 -0.93 21.25
CA TRP A 143 -8.21 -0.86 20.52
C TRP A 143 -8.31 -1.40 19.09
N TYR A 144 -8.81 -2.60 18.90
CA TYR A 144 -8.88 -3.25 17.58
C TYR A 144 -9.68 -2.44 16.54
N PRO A 145 -10.90 -1.95 16.83
CA PRO A 145 -11.62 -1.10 15.90
C PRO A 145 -10.91 0.21 15.59
N LEU A 146 -10.30 0.85 16.59
CA LEU A 146 -9.56 2.10 16.40
C LEU A 146 -8.33 1.90 15.52
N ASP A 147 -7.54 0.86 15.78
CA ASP A 147 -6.38 0.48 14.98
C ASP A 147 -6.77 0.29 13.52
N THR A 148 -7.81 -0.50 13.26
CA THR A 148 -8.30 -0.77 11.91
C THR A 148 -8.78 0.50 11.20
N ILE A 149 -9.49 1.40 11.87
CA ILE A 149 -10.02 2.62 11.26
C ILE A 149 -8.91 3.65 11.00
N LEU A 150 -7.98 3.81 11.95
CA LEU A 150 -6.96 4.85 11.90
C LEU A 150 -5.78 4.48 11.01
N PHE A 151 -5.24 3.28 11.17
CA PHE A 151 -3.97 2.90 10.55
C PHE A 151 -4.11 2.18 9.20
N SER A 152 -5.15 1.38 8.99
CA SER A 152 -5.34 0.64 7.74
C SER A 152 -5.53 1.52 6.49
N SER A 153 -5.88 2.80 6.67
CA SER A 153 -6.13 3.73 5.57
C SER A 153 -4.87 4.47 5.06
N VAL A 154 -3.73 4.35 5.75
CA VAL A 154 -2.54 5.16 5.45
C VAL A 154 -1.74 4.59 4.28
N VAL A 155 -1.53 3.28 4.25
CA VAL A 155 -0.71 2.60 3.24
C VAL A 155 -1.26 2.75 1.82
N PRO A 156 -2.56 2.49 1.54
CA PRO A 156 -3.12 2.62 0.20
C PRO A 156 -3.08 4.06 -0.35
N LYS A 157 -3.16 5.07 0.52
CA LYS A 157 -3.08 6.47 0.07
C LYS A 157 -1.70 6.82 -0.50
N ARG A 158 -0.64 6.36 0.15
CA ARG A 158 0.74 6.60 -0.32
C ARG A 158 0.98 5.92 -1.65
N GLU A 159 0.50 4.70 -1.82
CA GLU A 159 0.62 3.97 -3.07
C GLU A 159 -0.15 4.66 -4.20
N ASN A 160 -1.39 5.09 -3.98
CA ASN A 160 -2.18 5.81 -4.99
C ASN A 160 -1.49 7.11 -5.45
N THR A 161 -0.80 7.82 -4.55
CA THR A 161 -0.03 9.01 -4.93
C THR A 161 1.14 8.66 -5.86
N VAL A 162 1.84 7.56 -5.59
CA VAL A 162 2.93 7.06 -6.44
C VAL A 162 2.39 6.62 -7.80
N LEU A 163 1.29 5.88 -7.84
CA LEU A 163 0.65 5.42 -9.06
C LEU A 163 0.17 6.59 -9.94
N ALA A 164 -0.41 7.63 -9.34
CA ALA A 164 -0.81 8.84 -10.07
C ALA A 164 0.40 9.55 -10.71
N ARG A 165 1.54 9.65 -10.01
CA ARG A 165 2.78 10.19 -10.58
C ARG A 165 3.32 9.33 -11.72
N LEU A 166 3.17 8.02 -11.63
CA LEU A 166 3.60 7.09 -12.66
C LEU A 166 2.73 7.19 -13.93
N GLN A 167 1.42 7.49 -13.78
CA GLN A 167 0.54 7.78 -14.92
C GLN A 167 0.95 9.03 -15.70
N GLU A 168 1.47 10.03 -15.00
CA GLU A 168 1.95 11.29 -15.62
C GLU A 168 3.39 11.19 -16.13
N ALA A 169 4.07 10.04 -15.89
CA ALA A 169 5.46 9.87 -16.24
C ALA A 169 5.69 9.90 -17.77
N GLU A 170 6.76 10.57 -18.17
CA GLU A 170 7.27 10.50 -19.54
C GLU A 170 8.00 9.16 -19.73
N VAL A 171 7.60 8.40 -20.74
CA VAL A 171 8.22 7.11 -21.09
C VAL A 171 9.17 7.31 -22.26
N ALA A 172 10.47 7.11 -22.01
CA ALA A 172 11.52 7.14 -23.02
C ALA A 172 12.07 5.70 -23.19
N ILE A 173 12.17 5.25 -24.46
CA ILE A 173 12.73 3.92 -24.78
C ILE A 173 14.07 4.13 -25.45
N THR A 174 15.09 3.45 -24.93
CA THR A 174 16.44 3.44 -25.48
C THR A 174 16.75 2.03 -25.99
N PRO A 175 16.97 1.84 -27.30
CA PRO A 175 17.37 0.54 -27.83
C PRO A 175 18.81 0.20 -27.46
N TYR A 176 19.08 -1.09 -27.15
CA TYR A 176 20.44 -1.61 -26.92
C TYR A 176 20.72 -2.87 -27.70
#